data_de2cf153cbc956be150b8cc4691b8bca
#
_entry.id   de2cf153cbc956be150b8cc4691b8bca
#
_cell.length_a   1.000
_cell.length_b   1.000
_cell.length_c   1.000
_cell.angle_alpha   90.00
_cell.angle_beta   90.00
_cell.angle_gamma   90.00
#
_symmetry.space_group_name_H-M   'P 1'
#
loop_
_entity.id
_entity.type
_entity.pdbx_description
1 polymer ?
#
loop_
_entity_poly.entity_id
_entity_poly.type
_entity_poly.pdbx_seq_one_letter_code
_entity_poly.pdbx_strand_id
1 'polypeptide(L)'
;MPRRLNLIVALALVVGVAGCVVTALAAENAAPKPKRRVNSPMAPIEDVAGLPRVLLLGDSISIGYTVPVRDLLKGKANVHRARQNCGPTTRGLESLDAWLGEKKWDVIHFNFGLHDLKYINEKGGLVAVDEGRQQVPIDAYRKNLEQIVARLKKTGAALIWCATTPVPEGAKGRVVGDAVRYNAAAAEVMAKHKIPTNDLYAFAKPRLAKIQRPANVHFSPEGSKALAEQVARHVLAALAKR
;
A
#
# COMPACT_ATOMS: atom_id res chain seq x y z
N MET A 1 -36.89 -81.87 6.55
CA MET A 1 -38.19 -82.13 7.30
C MET A 1 -38.46 -80.90 8.14
N PRO A 2 -39.70 -80.54 8.38
CA PRO A 2 -40.80 -80.27 7.43
C PRO A 2 -41.34 -78.84 7.48
N ARG A 3 -41.96 -78.46 6.43
CA ARG A 3 -43.39 -78.12 6.26
C ARG A 3 -43.91 -76.76 6.74
N ARG A 4 -44.39 -76.04 5.75
CA ARG A 4 -45.73 -75.53 5.53
C ARG A 4 -46.07 -74.24 6.33
N LEU A 5 -46.79 -73.22 5.86
CA LEU A 5 -48.04 -73.18 5.12
C LEU A 5 -48.35 -71.78 4.67
N ASN A 6 -48.97 -71.68 3.55
CA ASN A 6 -49.59 -70.52 2.95
C ASN A 6 -50.59 -69.78 3.87
N LEU A 7 -50.78 -68.51 3.69
CA LEU A 7 -52.17 -67.96 3.59
C LEU A 7 -52.18 -66.68 2.76
N ILE A 8 -53.07 -66.75 1.77
CA ILE A 8 -53.51 -65.66 0.90
C ILE A 8 -54.67 -64.96 1.57
N VAL A 9 -54.76 -63.65 1.61
CA VAL A 9 -56.04 -62.90 1.57
C VAL A 9 -55.79 -61.53 1.00
N ALA A 10 -56.37 -61.26 0.00
CA ALA A 10 -57.07 -60.38 -0.87
C ALA A 10 -57.32 -58.94 -0.39
N LEU A 11 -57.01 -58.04 -1.30
CA LEU A 11 -57.86 -57.00 -1.90
C LEU A 11 -58.51 -55.94 -1.01
N ALA A 12 -58.05 -54.71 -1.14
CA ALA A 12 -58.93 -53.53 -1.25
C ALA A 12 -58.23 -52.38 -1.97
N LEU A 13 -58.76 -52.08 -3.13
CA LEU A 13 -58.45 -50.96 -3.98
C LEU A 13 -59.12 -49.70 -3.39
N VAL A 14 -58.35 -48.66 -3.02
CA VAL A 14 -58.89 -47.33 -2.79
C VAL A 14 -58.15 -46.37 -3.70
N VAL A 15 -58.86 -45.92 -4.73
CA VAL A 15 -58.44 -44.84 -5.65
C VAL A 15 -58.64 -43.52 -4.91
N GLY A 16 -57.58 -42.89 -4.49
CA GLY A 16 -57.56 -41.52 -3.96
C GLY A 16 -56.87 -40.60 -4.95
N VAL A 17 -57.66 -39.86 -5.69
CA VAL A 17 -57.16 -38.74 -6.54
C VAL A 17 -56.80 -37.62 -5.58
N ALA A 18 -55.52 -37.45 -5.31
CA ALA A 18 -55.03 -36.25 -4.63
C ALA A 18 -54.30 -35.38 -5.63
N GLY A 19 -54.89 -34.20 -5.86
CA GLY A 19 -54.36 -33.18 -6.78
C GLY A 19 -52.99 -32.69 -6.38
N CYS A 20 -52.04 -32.78 -7.29
CA CYS A 20 -50.77 -32.12 -7.19
C CYS A 20 -50.97 -30.60 -7.33
N VAL A 21 -50.96 -29.91 -6.19
CA VAL A 21 -50.78 -28.43 -6.20
C VAL A 21 -49.27 -28.21 -6.41
N VAL A 22 -48.93 -27.87 -7.66
CA VAL A 22 -47.58 -27.40 -8.00
C VAL A 22 -47.49 -25.95 -7.51
N THR A 23 -46.96 -25.74 -6.31
CA THR A 23 -46.51 -24.43 -5.88
C THR A 23 -45.21 -24.12 -6.61
N ALA A 24 -45.27 -23.35 -7.68
CA ALA A 24 -44.13 -22.72 -8.33
C ALA A 24 -43.54 -21.73 -7.34
N LEU A 25 -42.45 -22.11 -6.65
CA LEU A 25 -41.59 -21.18 -5.98
C LEU A 25 -40.92 -20.30 -7.03
N ALA A 26 -41.40 -19.06 -7.15
CA ALA A 26 -40.74 -18.02 -7.89
C ALA A 26 -39.35 -17.81 -7.22
N ALA A 27 -38.31 -18.36 -7.84
CA ALA A 27 -36.93 -18.01 -7.50
C ALA A 27 -36.73 -16.54 -7.87
N GLU A 28 -36.82 -15.69 -6.87
CA GLU A 28 -36.51 -14.26 -6.99
C GLU A 28 -35.03 -14.16 -7.45
N ASN A 29 -34.87 -13.82 -8.74
CA ASN A 29 -33.56 -13.49 -9.32
C ASN A 29 -33.06 -12.20 -8.65
N ALA A 30 -32.54 -12.32 -7.45
CA ALA A 30 -31.79 -11.26 -6.81
C ALA A 30 -30.55 -11.00 -7.67
N ALA A 31 -30.56 -9.87 -8.39
CA ALA A 31 -29.37 -9.39 -9.10
C ALA A 31 -28.16 -9.43 -8.16
N PRO A 32 -27.01 -9.94 -8.61
CA PRO A 32 -25.82 -10.03 -7.76
C PRO A 32 -25.51 -8.64 -7.23
N LYS A 33 -25.54 -8.47 -5.89
CA LYS A 33 -25.16 -7.22 -5.23
C LYS A 33 -23.81 -6.81 -5.78
N PRO A 34 -23.63 -5.55 -6.25
CA PRO A 34 -22.35 -5.11 -6.80
C PRO A 34 -21.28 -5.38 -5.74
N LYS A 35 -20.29 -6.20 -6.09
CA LYS A 35 -19.14 -6.46 -5.22
C LYS A 35 -18.57 -5.09 -4.89
N ARG A 36 -18.71 -4.66 -3.62
CA ARG A 36 -18.13 -3.42 -3.11
C ARG A 36 -16.65 -3.48 -3.48
N ARG A 37 -16.22 -2.68 -4.48
CA ARG A 37 -14.81 -2.59 -4.86
C ARG A 37 -14.06 -2.26 -3.57
N VAL A 38 -13.33 -3.24 -3.04
CA VAL A 38 -12.48 -3.01 -1.88
C VAL A 38 -11.47 -1.99 -2.36
N ASN A 39 -11.51 -0.80 -1.77
CA ASN A 39 -10.62 0.30 -2.13
C ASN A 39 -9.21 -0.03 -1.58
N SER A 40 -8.61 -1.09 -2.12
CA SER A 40 -7.30 -1.57 -1.70
C SER A 40 -6.23 -0.63 -2.25
N PRO A 41 -5.27 -0.20 -1.41
CA PRO A 41 -4.15 0.59 -1.89
C PRO A 41 -3.34 -0.12 -2.98
N MET A 42 -3.30 -1.46 -2.97
CA MET A 42 -2.58 -2.30 -3.94
C MET A 42 -3.36 -2.59 -5.21
N ALA A 43 -4.67 -2.31 -5.25
CA ALA A 43 -5.46 -2.52 -6.44
C ALA A 43 -4.99 -1.58 -7.57
N PRO A 44 -4.88 -2.08 -8.81
CA PRO A 44 -4.68 -1.21 -9.95
C PRO A 44 -5.87 -0.27 -10.09
N ILE A 45 -5.63 0.89 -10.67
CA ILE A 45 -6.68 1.81 -11.10
C ILE A 45 -6.69 1.91 -12.62
N GLU A 46 -7.84 2.22 -13.17
CA GLU A 46 -7.98 2.61 -14.56
C GLU A 46 -7.75 4.11 -14.69
N ASP A 47 -7.02 4.52 -15.73
CA ASP A 47 -6.75 5.93 -15.99
C ASP A 47 -8.04 6.60 -16.51
N VAL A 48 -8.38 7.74 -15.93
CA VAL A 48 -9.35 8.67 -16.51
C VAL A 48 -8.61 9.48 -17.56
N ALA A 49 -9.09 9.46 -18.78
CA ALA A 49 -8.48 10.17 -19.90
C ALA A 49 -8.35 11.68 -19.61
N GLY A 50 -7.24 12.28 -20.02
CA GLY A 50 -6.97 13.71 -19.82
C GLY A 50 -6.43 14.08 -18.43
N LEU A 51 -6.47 13.17 -17.46
CA LEU A 51 -5.88 13.43 -16.14
C LEU A 51 -4.40 13.02 -16.08
N PRO A 52 -3.55 13.81 -15.41
CA PRO A 52 -2.13 13.50 -15.22
C PRO A 52 -1.96 12.22 -14.40
N ARG A 53 -0.85 11.50 -14.64
CA ARG A 53 -0.50 10.25 -13.99
C ARG A 53 0.54 10.47 -12.90
N VAL A 54 0.19 10.07 -11.68
CA VAL A 54 1.03 10.18 -10.50
C VAL A 54 1.41 8.78 -10.02
N LEU A 55 2.68 8.54 -9.74
CA LEU A 55 3.18 7.30 -9.15
C LEU A 55 3.63 7.54 -7.71
N LEU A 56 3.10 6.76 -6.78
CA LEU A 56 3.57 6.69 -5.40
C LEU A 56 4.49 5.48 -5.24
N LEU A 57 5.75 5.73 -4.89
CA LEU A 57 6.73 4.71 -4.50
C LEU A 57 7.03 4.86 -3.01
N GLY A 58 6.95 3.78 -2.26
CA GLY A 58 7.27 3.81 -0.84
C GLY A 58 6.81 2.55 -0.10
N ASP A 59 7.10 2.54 1.18
CA ASP A 59 6.87 1.42 2.08
C ASP A 59 5.43 1.34 2.64
N SER A 60 5.27 0.72 3.80
CA SER A 60 3.97 0.55 4.46
C SER A 60 3.32 1.88 4.89
N ILE A 61 4.09 2.93 5.11
CA ILE A 61 3.53 4.25 5.42
C ILE A 61 2.81 4.79 4.18
N SER A 62 3.44 4.67 3.01
CA SER A 62 2.82 5.08 1.75
C SER A 62 1.60 4.22 1.39
N ILE A 63 1.62 2.94 1.74
CA ILE A 63 0.44 2.07 1.60
C ILE A 63 -0.72 2.65 2.41
N GLY A 64 -0.47 3.06 3.64
CA GLY A 64 -1.48 3.63 4.54
C GLY A 64 -2.15 4.89 3.99
N TYR A 65 -1.40 5.81 3.39
CA TYR A 65 -1.97 7.04 2.86
C TYR A 65 -2.42 6.97 1.38
N THR A 66 -2.18 5.86 0.66
CA THR A 66 -2.50 5.78 -0.78
C THR A 66 -3.98 6.00 -1.09
N VAL A 67 -4.89 5.33 -0.37
CA VAL A 67 -6.33 5.48 -0.62
C VAL A 67 -6.81 6.90 -0.30
N PRO A 68 -6.48 7.49 0.87
CA PRO A 68 -6.79 8.89 1.14
C PRO A 68 -6.21 9.86 0.10
N VAL A 69 -5.01 9.64 -0.44
CA VAL A 69 -4.45 10.48 -1.53
C VAL A 69 -5.28 10.35 -2.80
N ARG A 70 -5.71 9.12 -3.17
CA ARG A 70 -6.61 8.90 -4.30
C ARG A 70 -7.92 9.66 -4.15
N ASP A 71 -8.49 9.66 -2.95
CA ASP A 71 -9.74 10.36 -2.66
C ASP A 71 -9.58 11.90 -2.79
N LEU A 72 -8.49 12.45 -2.24
CA LEU A 72 -8.17 13.89 -2.30
C LEU A 72 -7.86 14.39 -3.72
N LEU A 73 -7.32 13.51 -4.57
CA LEU A 73 -6.95 13.84 -5.95
C LEU A 73 -7.94 13.30 -7.00
N LYS A 74 -9.10 12.81 -6.57
CA LYS A 74 -10.17 12.36 -7.47
C LYS A 74 -10.57 13.48 -8.43
N GLY A 75 -10.62 13.16 -9.73
CA GLY A 75 -10.91 14.13 -10.79
C GLY A 75 -9.78 15.12 -11.07
N LYS A 76 -8.62 15.00 -10.41
CA LYS A 76 -7.44 15.86 -10.60
C LYS A 76 -6.22 15.11 -11.10
N ALA A 77 -6.09 13.83 -10.74
CA ALA A 77 -4.97 12.98 -11.15
C ALA A 77 -5.32 11.49 -11.06
N ASN A 78 -4.69 10.69 -11.89
CA ASN A 78 -4.67 9.23 -11.82
C ASN A 78 -3.55 8.79 -10.86
N VAL A 79 -3.89 8.44 -9.61
CA VAL A 79 -2.90 8.13 -8.58
C VAL A 79 -2.64 6.63 -8.51
N HIS A 80 -1.55 6.19 -9.09
CA HIS A 80 -1.03 4.84 -9.04
C HIS A 80 -0.05 4.65 -7.88
N ARG A 81 0.25 3.40 -7.57
CA ARG A 81 1.37 3.04 -6.71
C ARG A 81 2.05 1.77 -7.19
N ALA A 82 3.30 1.53 -6.76
CA ALA A 82 3.91 0.21 -6.85
C ALA A 82 3.01 -0.82 -6.17
N ARG A 83 2.69 -1.93 -6.85
CA ARG A 83 1.73 -2.94 -6.37
C ARG A 83 2.29 -3.82 -5.24
N GLN A 84 3.33 -3.35 -4.57
CA GLN A 84 3.99 -3.99 -3.44
C GLN A 84 4.55 -2.95 -2.49
N ASN A 85 5.01 -3.39 -1.32
CA ASN A 85 5.82 -2.57 -0.43
C ASN A 85 7.21 -2.38 -1.06
N CYS A 86 7.62 -1.13 -1.30
CA CYS A 86 8.90 -0.85 -1.96
C CYS A 86 10.12 -1.21 -1.09
N GLY A 87 9.93 -1.37 0.23
CA GLY A 87 10.96 -1.86 1.14
C GLY A 87 12.20 -0.96 1.22
N PRO A 88 13.40 -1.54 1.35
CA PRO A 88 14.65 -0.81 1.40
C PRO A 88 15.11 -0.34 0.02
N THR A 89 16.08 0.56 -0.03
CA THR A 89 16.68 1.06 -1.27
C THR A 89 17.28 -0.04 -2.15
N THR A 90 17.76 -1.14 -1.60
CA THR A 90 18.23 -2.31 -2.37
C THR A 90 17.11 -2.88 -3.24
N ARG A 91 15.91 -3.07 -2.68
CA ARG A 91 14.74 -3.48 -3.45
C ARG A 91 14.34 -2.42 -4.47
N GLY A 92 14.52 -1.13 -4.13
CA GLY A 92 14.35 -0.03 -5.09
C GLY A 92 15.20 -0.24 -6.33
N LEU A 93 16.48 -0.55 -6.17
CA LEU A 93 17.39 -0.81 -7.29
C LEU A 93 16.98 -2.02 -8.13
N GLU A 94 16.50 -3.08 -7.50
CA GLU A 94 16.09 -4.31 -8.16
C GLU A 94 14.78 -4.18 -8.94
N SER A 95 13.82 -3.45 -8.39
CA SER A 95 12.43 -3.50 -8.86
C SER A 95 11.94 -2.22 -9.52
N LEU A 96 12.75 -1.15 -9.58
CA LEU A 96 12.32 0.17 -10.03
C LEU A 96 11.74 0.15 -11.44
N ASP A 97 12.36 -0.56 -12.39
CA ASP A 97 11.90 -0.60 -13.76
C ASP A 97 10.52 -1.29 -13.88
N ALA A 98 10.32 -2.35 -13.11
CA ALA A 98 9.01 -3.01 -13.02
C ALA A 98 7.93 -2.11 -12.43
N TRP A 99 8.28 -1.23 -11.48
CA TRP A 99 7.33 -0.27 -10.89
C TRP A 99 7.02 0.90 -11.81
N LEU A 100 8.01 1.34 -12.57
CA LEU A 100 7.85 2.42 -13.55
C LEU A 100 6.99 1.95 -14.74
N GLY A 101 7.18 0.72 -15.21
CA GLY A 101 6.50 0.20 -16.39
C GLY A 101 6.80 1.04 -17.64
N GLU A 102 5.96 0.89 -18.66
CA GLU A 102 6.17 1.54 -19.97
C GLU A 102 5.48 2.89 -20.12
N LYS A 103 4.45 3.17 -19.31
CA LYS A 103 3.66 4.39 -19.43
C LYS A 103 4.37 5.58 -18.81
N LYS A 104 4.21 6.74 -19.42
CA LYS A 104 4.76 8.00 -18.88
C LYS A 104 4.11 8.39 -17.56
N TRP A 105 4.89 9.01 -16.71
CA TRP A 105 4.47 9.61 -15.44
C TRP A 105 4.59 11.12 -15.50
N ASP A 106 3.63 11.82 -14.92
CA ASP A 106 3.71 13.28 -14.76
C ASP A 106 4.41 13.64 -13.45
N VAL A 107 4.09 12.95 -12.37
CA VAL A 107 4.72 13.13 -11.06
C VAL A 107 5.09 11.77 -10.48
N ILE A 108 6.28 11.66 -9.89
CA ILE A 108 6.69 10.51 -9.07
C ILE A 108 7.01 11.01 -7.66
N HIS A 109 6.20 10.61 -6.69
CA HIS A 109 6.42 10.86 -5.27
C HIS A 109 7.01 9.60 -4.64
N PHE A 110 8.23 9.69 -4.09
CA PHE A 110 8.96 8.51 -3.66
C PHE A 110 9.62 8.65 -2.30
N ASN A 111 9.71 7.54 -1.57
CA ASN A 111 10.28 7.44 -0.22
C ASN A 111 11.00 6.11 -0.04
N PHE A 112 12.12 6.17 0.68
CA PHE A 112 12.85 5.04 1.26
C PHE A 112 13.44 5.47 2.60
N GLY A 113 13.67 4.54 3.54
CA GLY A 113 14.35 4.84 4.79
C GLY A 113 13.95 3.93 5.95
N LEU A 114 12.66 3.82 6.33
CA LEU A 114 12.24 3.00 7.47
C LEU A 114 12.61 1.51 7.35
N HIS A 115 12.78 1.01 6.13
CA HIS A 115 13.30 -0.34 5.89
C HIS A 115 14.82 -0.38 5.88
N ASP A 116 15.47 0.68 5.41
CA ASP A 116 16.94 0.75 5.36
C ASP A 116 17.52 0.81 6.77
N LEU A 117 16.99 1.67 7.64
CA LEU A 117 17.46 1.91 9.00
C LEU A 117 17.09 0.81 10.02
N LYS A 118 16.15 -0.11 9.67
CA LYS A 118 15.75 -1.15 10.62
C LYS A 118 16.84 -2.21 10.80
N TYR A 119 16.87 -2.83 11.98
CA TYR A 119 17.80 -3.88 12.33
C TYR A 119 17.26 -5.27 11.96
N ILE A 120 18.07 -6.05 11.29
CA ILE A 120 17.74 -7.40 10.81
C ILE A 120 18.84 -8.38 11.16
N ASN A 121 18.46 -9.64 11.37
CA ASN A 121 19.41 -10.75 11.48
C ASN A 121 19.87 -11.22 10.08
N GLU A 122 20.75 -12.23 10.04
CA GLU A 122 21.29 -12.80 8.79
C GLU A 122 20.21 -13.35 7.84
N LYS A 123 19.08 -13.80 8.37
CA LYS A 123 17.93 -14.30 7.58
C LYS A 123 16.98 -13.18 7.10
N GLY A 124 17.31 -11.90 7.36
CA GLY A 124 16.48 -10.75 6.97
C GLY A 124 15.30 -10.50 7.91
N GLY A 125 15.16 -11.25 9.00
CA GLY A 125 14.13 -11.06 10.00
C GLY A 125 14.36 -9.82 10.86
N LEU A 126 13.29 -9.08 11.22
CA LEU A 126 13.38 -7.93 12.13
C LEU A 126 13.69 -8.42 13.55
N VAL A 127 14.78 -7.90 14.12
CA VAL A 127 15.26 -8.25 15.47
C VAL A 127 15.45 -7.00 16.35
N ALA A 128 15.83 -7.18 17.60
CA ALA A 128 16.25 -6.07 18.46
C ALA A 128 17.56 -5.46 17.93
N VAL A 129 17.87 -4.24 18.37
CA VAL A 129 19.00 -3.47 17.85
C VAL A 129 20.34 -4.15 18.16
N ASP A 130 20.46 -4.74 19.34
CA ASP A 130 21.63 -5.48 19.82
C ASP A 130 21.79 -6.89 19.22
N GLU A 131 20.73 -7.41 18.58
CA GLU A 131 20.69 -8.74 17.97
C GLU A 131 20.92 -8.71 16.44
N GLY A 132 21.13 -7.55 15.86
CA GLY A 132 21.20 -7.42 14.41
C GLY A 132 22.07 -6.28 13.90
N ARG A 133 21.91 -6.02 12.61
CA ARG A 133 22.55 -4.89 11.92
C ARG A 133 21.53 -4.12 11.09
N GLN A 134 21.80 -2.85 10.81
CA GLN A 134 20.96 -2.07 9.89
C GLN A 134 20.84 -2.78 8.56
N GLN A 135 19.64 -2.87 8.02
CA GLN A 135 19.37 -3.58 6.77
C GLN A 135 20.17 -2.98 5.60
N VAL A 136 20.24 -1.65 5.55
CA VAL A 136 21.08 -0.92 4.62
C VAL A 136 21.82 0.18 5.39
N PRO A 137 23.11 0.06 5.64
CA PRO A 137 23.90 1.10 6.29
C PRO A 137 23.83 2.43 5.52
N ILE A 138 23.98 3.54 6.24
CA ILE A 138 23.72 4.89 5.73
C ILE A 138 24.51 5.25 4.46
N ASP A 139 25.76 4.80 4.34
CA ASP A 139 26.59 5.06 3.15
C ASP A 139 26.10 4.28 1.92
N ALA A 140 25.65 3.04 2.13
CA ALA A 140 25.01 2.25 1.07
C ALA A 140 23.65 2.84 0.69
N TYR A 141 22.87 3.29 1.67
CA TYR A 141 21.60 4.00 1.45
C TYR A 141 21.79 5.24 0.56
N ARG A 142 22.78 6.09 0.87
CA ARG A 142 23.12 7.27 0.06
C ARG A 142 23.47 6.88 -1.37
N LYS A 143 24.33 5.89 -1.58
CA LYS A 143 24.74 5.39 -2.90
C LYS A 143 23.55 4.83 -3.68
N ASN A 144 22.68 4.07 -3.01
CA ASN A 144 21.47 3.51 -3.63
C ASN A 144 20.50 4.60 -4.06
N LEU A 145 20.29 5.63 -3.22
CA LEU A 145 19.45 6.77 -3.57
C LEU A 145 19.97 7.53 -4.79
N GLU A 146 21.27 7.76 -4.91
CA GLU A 146 21.86 8.37 -6.11
C GLU A 146 21.49 7.59 -7.37
N GLN A 147 21.61 6.26 -7.35
CA GLN A 147 21.28 5.42 -8.49
C GLN A 147 19.76 5.43 -8.78
N ILE A 148 18.92 5.35 -7.74
CA ILE A 148 17.46 5.42 -7.88
C ILE A 148 17.07 6.76 -8.51
N VAL A 149 17.59 7.87 -7.99
CA VAL A 149 17.31 9.22 -8.51
C VAL A 149 17.76 9.37 -9.96
N ALA A 150 18.96 8.88 -10.30
CA ALA A 150 19.45 8.91 -11.68
C ALA A 150 18.52 8.17 -12.65
N ARG A 151 17.95 7.04 -12.23
CA ARG A 151 16.97 6.30 -13.04
C ARG A 151 15.62 7.01 -13.10
N LEU A 152 15.10 7.53 -11.97
CA LEU A 152 13.85 8.29 -11.94
C LEU A 152 13.90 9.52 -12.84
N LYS A 153 15.01 10.23 -12.87
CA LYS A 153 15.19 11.42 -13.75
C LYS A 153 15.04 11.09 -15.23
N LYS A 154 15.40 9.88 -15.67
CA LYS A 154 15.22 9.44 -17.06
C LYS A 154 13.76 9.36 -17.50
N THR A 155 12.81 9.29 -16.57
CA THR A 155 11.38 9.24 -16.87
C THR A 155 10.82 10.58 -17.37
N GLY A 156 11.51 11.69 -17.11
CA GLY A 156 11.02 13.06 -17.38
C GLY A 156 9.88 13.51 -16.46
N ALA A 157 9.49 12.71 -15.48
CA ALA A 157 8.49 13.09 -14.49
C ALA A 157 9.01 14.16 -13.52
N ALA A 158 8.11 14.99 -12.99
CA ALA A 158 8.43 15.80 -11.82
C ALA A 158 8.62 14.89 -10.61
N LEU A 159 9.79 14.95 -9.99
CA LEU A 159 10.14 14.12 -8.84
C LEU A 159 9.87 14.87 -7.54
N ILE A 160 9.32 14.19 -6.55
CA ILE A 160 9.13 14.67 -5.18
C ILE A 160 9.68 13.61 -4.24
N TRP A 161 10.73 13.96 -3.50
CA TRP A 161 11.21 13.14 -2.40
C TRP A 161 10.28 13.28 -1.19
N CYS A 162 9.99 12.18 -0.51
CA CYS A 162 9.24 12.19 0.74
C CYS A 162 10.15 11.76 1.88
N ALA A 163 10.43 12.67 2.81
CA ALA A 163 11.26 12.38 3.97
C ALA A 163 10.65 11.25 4.82
N THR A 164 11.51 10.38 5.33
CA THR A 164 11.14 9.26 6.20
C THR A 164 10.55 9.78 7.50
N THR A 165 9.41 9.22 7.90
CA THR A 165 8.67 9.61 9.12
C THR A 165 9.41 9.21 10.40
N PRO A 166 9.09 9.84 11.56
CA PRO A 166 9.76 9.53 12.82
C PRO A 166 9.61 8.08 13.27
N VAL A 167 10.67 7.58 13.90
CA VAL A 167 10.66 6.33 14.69
C VAL A 167 10.30 6.70 16.12
N PRO A 168 9.17 6.22 16.66
CA PRO A 168 8.81 6.47 18.07
C PRO A 168 9.58 5.55 19.02
N GLU A 169 9.60 5.90 20.29
CA GLU A 169 10.12 5.02 21.35
C GLU A 169 9.40 3.66 21.34
N GLY A 170 10.14 2.60 21.67
CA GLY A 170 9.64 1.23 21.69
C GLY A 170 9.40 0.59 20.32
N ALA A 171 9.64 1.28 19.22
CA ALA A 171 9.51 0.69 17.88
C ALA A 171 10.57 -0.40 17.66
N LYS A 172 10.11 -1.67 17.58
CA LYS A 172 10.99 -2.84 17.46
C LYS A 172 11.99 -2.70 16.32
N GLY A 173 13.25 -3.04 16.61
CA GLY A 173 14.32 -3.13 15.63
C GLY A 173 14.67 -1.80 14.96
N ARG A 174 14.51 -0.68 15.66
CA ARG A 174 14.87 0.66 15.18
C ARG A 174 15.36 1.53 16.32
N VAL A 175 16.27 2.45 16.02
CA VAL A 175 16.79 3.44 16.96
C VAL A 175 16.05 4.76 16.78
N VAL A 176 15.58 5.33 17.89
CA VAL A 176 15.03 6.68 17.90
C VAL A 176 16.10 7.67 17.43
N GLY A 177 15.77 8.52 16.46
CA GLY A 177 16.72 9.46 15.88
C GLY A 177 17.40 8.99 14.58
N ASP A 178 17.47 7.68 14.28
CA ASP A 178 18.06 7.21 13.03
C ASP A 178 17.36 7.79 11.78
N ALA A 179 16.04 8.01 11.85
CA ALA A 179 15.31 8.67 10.75
C ALA A 179 15.86 10.08 10.44
N VAL A 180 16.38 10.82 11.43
CA VAL A 180 17.02 12.13 11.20
C VAL A 180 18.30 11.96 10.40
N ARG A 181 19.13 10.98 10.75
CA ARG A 181 20.40 10.70 10.07
C ARG A 181 20.17 10.28 8.61
N TYR A 182 19.21 9.37 8.39
CA TYR A 182 18.86 8.91 7.05
C TYR A 182 18.22 10.03 6.20
N ASN A 183 17.37 10.87 6.79
CA ASN A 183 16.83 12.03 6.13
C ASN A 183 17.89 13.08 5.76
N ALA A 184 18.89 13.29 6.61
CA ALA A 184 20.03 14.16 6.29
C ALA A 184 20.82 13.64 5.08
N ALA A 185 21.15 12.34 5.05
CA ALA A 185 21.82 11.71 3.92
C ALA A 185 20.99 11.80 2.62
N ALA A 186 19.66 11.61 2.73
CA ALA A 186 18.76 11.78 1.59
C ALA A 186 18.70 13.24 1.10
N ALA A 187 18.67 14.20 2.03
CA ALA A 187 18.60 15.63 1.70
C ALA A 187 19.83 16.08 0.88
N GLU A 188 21.02 15.57 1.18
CA GLU A 188 22.22 15.85 0.37
C GLU A 188 22.04 15.39 -1.08
N VAL A 189 21.52 14.16 -1.27
CA VAL A 189 21.24 13.61 -2.61
C VAL A 189 20.17 14.44 -3.31
N MET A 190 19.08 14.76 -2.63
CA MET A 190 17.97 15.53 -3.24
C MET A 190 18.41 16.97 -3.59
N ALA A 191 19.20 17.63 -2.76
CA ALA A 191 19.76 18.95 -3.04
C ALA A 191 20.65 18.94 -4.27
N LYS A 192 21.58 17.98 -4.37
CA LYS A 192 22.42 17.78 -5.56
C LYS A 192 21.64 17.64 -6.85
N HIS A 193 20.52 16.93 -6.81
CA HIS A 193 19.67 16.70 -7.97
C HIS A 193 18.53 17.72 -8.14
N LYS A 194 18.44 18.73 -7.26
CA LYS A 194 17.40 19.77 -7.24
C LYS A 194 15.98 19.19 -7.16
N ILE A 195 15.80 18.12 -6.35
CA ILE A 195 14.52 17.46 -6.13
C ILE A 195 13.85 18.07 -4.89
N PRO A 196 12.63 18.62 -5.00
CA PRO A 196 11.90 19.15 -3.85
C PRO A 196 11.53 18.04 -2.86
N THR A 197 11.55 18.39 -1.57
CA THR A 197 11.22 17.47 -0.48
C THR A 197 9.85 17.77 0.12
N ASN A 198 9.01 16.75 0.19
CA ASN A 198 7.85 16.71 1.05
C ASN A 198 8.30 16.20 2.45
N ASP A 199 8.49 17.10 3.38
CA ASP A 199 9.01 16.77 4.71
C ASP A 199 7.91 16.20 5.62
N LEU A 200 7.60 14.89 5.44
CA LEU A 200 6.68 14.18 6.32
C LEU A 200 7.27 13.93 7.73
N TYR A 201 8.60 14.01 7.90
CA TYR A 201 9.20 13.94 9.24
C TYR A 201 8.81 15.15 10.08
N ALA A 202 9.09 16.35 9.59
CA ALA A 202 8.75 17.61 10.28
C ALA A 202 7.23 17.76 10.45
N PHE A 203 6.44 17.34 9.46
CA PHE A 203 4.98 17.35 9.55
C PHE A 203 4.46 16.45 10.66
N ALA A 204 4.96 15.22 10.75
CA ALA A 204 4.47 14.22 11.70
C ALA A 204 4.98 14.45 13.14
N LYS A 205 6.24 14.88 13.31
CA LYS A 205 6.92 14.96 14.60
C LYS A 205 6.11 15.65 15.71
N PRO A 206 5.54 16.86 15.54
CA PRO A 206 4.75 17.52 16.59
C PRO A 206 3.38 16.88 16.81
N ARG A 207 2.98 15.90 16.01
CA ARG A 207 1.66 15.27 16.01
C ARG A 207 1.69 13.79 16.43
N LEU A 208 2.87 13.22 16.67
CA LEU A 208 3.06 11.77 16.84
C LEU A 208 2.09 11.15 17.83
N ALA A 209 1.91 11.76 19.01
CA ALA A 209 1.01 11.25 20.04
C ALA A 209 -0.45 11.11 19.58
N LYS A 210 -0.87 11.87 18.56
CA LYS A 210 -2.24 11.86 18.03
C LYS A 210 -2.42 10.98 16.82
N ILE A 211 -1.37 10.84 15.99
CA ILE A 211 -1.51 10.26 14.64
C ILE A 211 -0.71 8.98 14.45
N GLN A 212 0.35 8.72 15.24
CA GLN A 212 1.16 7.51 15.13
C GLN A 212 0.73 6.48 16.17
N ARG A 213 0.84 5.20 15.85
CA ARG A 213 0.56 4.11 16.80
C ARG A 213 1.66 4.06 17.86
N PRO A 214 1.33 3.86 19.15
CA PRO A 214 2.33 3.73 20.22
C PRO A 214 3.34 2.61 19.90
N ALA A 215 4.62 2.85 20.17
CA ALA A 215 5.73 1.91 19.94
C ALA A 215 5.76 1.28 18.54
N ASN A 216 5.27 2.01 17.54
CA ASN A 216 5.10 1.47 16.18
C ASN A 216 5.31 2.58 15.15
N VAL A 217 6.05 2.29 14.08
CA VAL A 217 6.31 3.26 13.00
C VAL A 217 5.08 3.60 12.16
N HIS A 218 4.03 2.78 12.23
CA HIS A 218 2.81 3.00 11.44
C HIS A 218 1.89 4.02 12.08
N PHE A 219 1.05 4.61 11.25
CA PHE A 219 0.08 5.63 11.64
C PHE A 219 -1.32 5.03 11.85
N SER A 220 -2.15 5.72 12.62
CA SER A 220 -3.58 5.43 12.70
C SER A 220 -4.26 5.71 11.34
N PRO A 221 -5.52 5.30 11.13
CA PRO A 221 -6.27 5.72 9.96
C PRO A 221 -6.35 7.24 9.80
N GLU A 222 -6.56 7.97 10.89
CA GLU A 222 -6.59 9.44 10.95
C GLU A 222 -5.21 10.02 10.65
N GLY A 223 -4.16 9.41 11.18
CA GLY A 223 -2.78 9.78 10.89
C GLY A 223 -2.44 9.59 9.41
N SER A 224 -2.86 8.48 8.82
CA SER A 224 -2.69 8.22 7.39
C SER A 224 -3.43 9.25 6.53
N LYS A 225 -4.63 9.71 6.93
CA LYS A 225 -5.34 10.80 6.26
C LYS A 225 -4.58 12.13 6.37
N ALA A 226 -4.07 12.45 7.56
CA ALA A 226 -3.28 13.68 7.76
C ALA A 226 -2.00 13.69 6.90
N LEU A 227 -1.29 12.55 6.80
CA LEU A 227 -0.15 12.41 5.88
C LEU A 227 -0.57 12.57 4.42
N ALA A 228 -1.73 12.01 4.03
CA ALA A 228 -2.26 12.10 2.68
C ALA A 228 -2.54 13.54 2.25
N GLU A 229 -3.04 14.39 3.12
CA GLU A 229 -3.26 15.82 2.85
C GLU A 229 -1.95 16.52 2.50
N GLN A 230 -0.89 16.23 3.23
CA GLN A 230 0.44 16.78 2.96
C GLN A 230 0.97 16.26 1.61
N VAL A 231 0.83 14.96 1.32
CA VAL A 231 1.24 14.36 0.04
C VAL A 231 0.46 14.97 -1.12
N ALA A 232 -0.87 15.06 -1.01
CA ALA A 232 -1.73 15.60 -2.06
C ALA A 232 -1.38 17.07 -2.40
N ARG A 233 -1.09 17.90 -1.37
CA ARG A 233 -0.64 19.29 -1.59
C ARG A 233 0.64 19.37 -2.43
N HIS A 234 1.64 18.53 -2.11
CA HIS A 234 2.91 18.53 -2.86
C HIS A 234 2.73 18.01 -4.29
N VAL A 235 1.89 17.00 -4.47
CA VAL A 235 1.56 16.49 -5.81
C VAL A 235 0.87 17.56 -6.65
N LEU A 236 -0.17 18.23 -6.11
CA LEU A 236 -0.85 19.34 -6.82
C LEU A 236 0.08 20.49 -7.15
N ALA A 237 0.96 20.86 -6.23
CA ALA A 237 1.96 21.92 -6.47
C ALA A 237 2.96 21.53 -7.58
N ALA A 238 3.32 20.25 -7.71
CA ALA A 238 4.17 19.77 -8.78
C ALA A 238 3.44 19.75 -10.13
N LEU A 239 2.17 19.34 -10.14
CA LEU A 239 1.34 19.33 -11.36
C LEU A 239 1.09 20.75 -11.89
N ALA A 240 0.92 21.74 -11.01
CA ALA A 240 0.68 23.13 -11.41
C ALA A 240 1.90 23.83 -12.05
N LYS A 241 3.09 23.23 -11.94
CA LYS A 241 4.35 23.77 -12.52
C LYS A 241 4.71 23.16 -13.87
N ARG A 242 3.87 22.26 -14.37
CA ARG A 242 4.02 21.62 -15.68
C ARG A 242 3.16 22.28 -16.73
#